data_6cf1c3e41f07ace70fdfff17b427ca46
#
_entry.id   6cf1c3e41f07ace70fdfff17b427ca46
#
_cell.length_a   1.000
_cell.length_b   1.000
_cell.length_c   1.000
_cell.angle_alpha   90.00
_cell.angle_beta   90.00
_cell.angle_gamma   90.00
#
_symmetry.space_group_name_H-M   'P 1'
#
loop_
_entity.id
_entity.type
_entity.pdbx_description
1 polymer ?
#
loop_
_entity_poly.entity_id
_entity_poly.type
_entity_poly.pdbx_seq_one_letter_code
_entity_poly.pdbx_strand_id
1 'polypeptide(L)'
;MSMWRALHQKPASAGRSEEQHGEAVRASGSDEARRPRHEPQSTGSALLLAALTRENLQQALKRVRANKGGAGVDGLDIDQTAGLLRTAWPVIREQLLSGTYRPSPVRRVTIPKPGGNGERELGIPTVTDRLIQQALLQVLQPILDPSFSEHSYGFRPGRSAHDAVLAAQSYVARRSG
;
A
#
# COMPACT_ATOMS: atom_id res chain seq x y z
N MET A 1 -26.95 17.63 7.95
CA MET A 1 -26.38 18.60 8.90
C MET A 1 -25.02 18.06 9.30
N SER A 2 -24.08 18.49 8.69
CA SER A 2 -22.86 19.25 8.92
C SER A 2 -22.22 19.04 10.28
N MET A 3 -21.11 18.31 10.33
CA MET A 3 -20.13 18.30 11.42
C MET A 3 -18.74 17.87 10.92
N TRP A 4 -18.15 18.68 10.04
CA TRP A 4 -16.71 18.68 9.75
C TRP A 4 -16.31 20.08 9.25
N ARG A 5 -16.37 21.05 10.14
CA ARG A 5 -15.67 22.34 10.04
C ARG A 5 -15.17 22.68 11.43
N ALA A 6 -13.88 22.61 11.60
CA ALA A 6 -13.04 23.44 12.45
C ALA A 6 -11.70 22.72 12.65
N LEU A 7 -10.66 23.28 12.09
CA LEU A 7 -9.30 23.35 12.64
C LEU A 7 -8.35 23.87 11.55
N HIS A 8 -8.57 25.17 11.23
CA HIS A 8 -7.53 26.00 10.66
C HIS A 8 -7.50 27.28 11.47
N GLN A 9 -6.68 27.35 12.51
CA GLN A 9 -6.24 28.61 13.10
C GLN A 9 -4.73 28.67 13.06
N LYS A 10 -4.23 29.61 12.26
CA LYS A 10 -2.88 30.16 12.35
C LYS A 10 -2.77 31.00 13.63
N PRO A 11 -1.65 31.00 14.32
CA PRO A 11 -1.28 32.12 15.18
C PRO A 11 -0.39 33.11 14.42
N ALA A 12 -0.70 34.37 14.65
CA ALA A 12 -0.05 35.55 14.12
C ALA A 12 1.29 35.86 14.79
N SER A 13 2.06 36.66 14.08
CA SER A 13 3.35 37.29 14.37
C SER A 13 3.35 38.30 15.48
N ALA A 14 4.45 38.39 16.23
CA ALA A 14 5.11 39.59 16.77
C ALA A 14 6.41 39.15 17.46
N GLY A 15 7.59 39.72 17.37
CA GLY A 15 8.06 41.00 16.96
C GLY A 15 9.41 41.23 17.66
N ARG A 16 10.47 41.71 16.96
CA ARG A 16 11.61 42.56 17.40
C ARG A 16 12.34 42.18 18.70
N SER A 17 13.67 42.20 18.78
CA SER A 17 14.69 43.20 18.47
C SER A 17 16.11 42.68 18.71
N GLU A 18 17.07 43.13 17.89
CA GLU A 18 18.37 43.79 18.15
C GLU A 18 19.51 43.00 18.77
N GLU A 19 20.56 42.87 17.93
CA GLU A 19 21.92 43.41 17.96
C GLU A 19 22.89 42.78 18.99
N GLN A 20 24.02 42.24 18.56
CA GLN A 20 25.34 42.86 18.40
C GLN A 20 26.44 41.82 18.18
N HIS A 21 27.31 42.13 17.17
CA HIS A 21 28.76 42.01 17.07
C HIS A 21 29.53 40.83 17.68
N GLY A 22 30.38 40.26 16.81
CA GLY A 22 31.55 39.51 17.22
C GLY A 22 32.14 38.62 16.14
N GLU A 23 32.99 39.17 15.31
CA GLU A 23 34.33 38.78 14.90
C GLU A 23 34.61 37.41 14.24
N ALA A 24 35.23 37.51 13.10
CA ALA A 24 35.69 36.47 12.20
C ALA A 24 36.76 35.56 12.83
N VAL A 25 36.64 34.25 12.58
CA VAL A 25 37.79 33.35 12.51
C VAL A 25 37.67 32.51 11.23
N ARG A 26 38.63 32.72 10.34
CA ARG A 26 38.90 31.88 9.17
C ARG A 26 39.46 30.54 9.65
N ALA A 27 38.87 29.45 9.21
CA ALA A 27 39.55 28.16 9.15
C ALA A 27 39.04 27.37 7.94
N SER A 28 39.90 27.30 6.98
CA SER A 28 40.37 26.22 6.13
C SER A 28 39.37 25.14 5.75
N GLY A 29 39.30 24.98 4.44
CA GLY A 29 38.57 23.93 3.74
C GLY A 29 38.88 22.51 4.22
N SER A 30 37.84 21.73 4.30
CA SER A 30 37.92 20.30 4.09
C SER A 30 36.96 19.98 2.93
N ASP A 31 37.60 19.53 1.89
CA ASP A 31 37.03 18.96 0.67
C ASP A 31 36.25 17.72 1.07
N GLU A 32 34.99 17.92 1.48
CA GLU A 32 34.07 16.83 1.79
C GLU A 32 33.53 16.33 0.47
N ALA A 33 34.27 15.36 -0.06
CA ALA A 33 33.89 14.59 -1.24
C ALA A 33 32.37 14.30 -1.20
N ARG A 34 31.69 15.01 -2.06
CA ARG A 34 30.26 14.82 -2.39
C ARG A 34 30.06 13.37 -2.84
N ARG A 35 29.79 12.48 -1.89
CA ARG A 35 29.32 11.13 -2.19
C ARG A 35 28.06 11.28 -3.03
N PRO A 36 28.00 10.67 -4.22
CA PRO A 36 26.79 10.71 -5.01
C PRO A 36 25.69 10.07 -4.15
N ARG A 37 24.66 10.85 -3.83
CA ARG A 37 23.43 10.32 -3.23
C ARG A 37 22.84 9.39 -4.28
N HIS A 38 23.04 8.10 -4.09
CA HIS A 38 22.39 7.06 -4.87
C HIS A 38 20.89 7.24 -4.61
N GLU A 39 20.21 7.83 -5.59
CA GLU A 39 18.77 8.07 -5.50
C GLU A 39 18.03 6.75 -5.39
N PRO A 40 17.19 6.54 -4.37
CA PRO A 40 16.37 5.32 -4.23
C PRO A 40 15.25 5.20 -5.29
N GLN A 41 15.16 6.14 -6.22
CA GLN A 41 14.13 6.18 -7.26
C GLN A 41 14.23 5.03 -8.29
N SER A 42 15.40 4.43 -8.49
CA SER A 42 15.58 3.39 -9.50
C SER A 42 14.91 2.06 -9.15
N THR A 43 14.92 1.65 -7.87
CA THR A 43 14.39 0.34 -7.45
C THR A 43 12.84 0.33 -7.45
N GLY A 44 12.21 1.37 -6.90
CA GLY A 44 10.75 1.48 -6.87
C GLY A 44 10.15 1.56 -8.27
N SER A 45 10.76 2.32 -9.18
CA SER A 45 10.33 2.42 -10.58
C SER A 45 10.47 1.08 -11.31
N ALA A 46 11.55 0.34 -11.08
CA ALA A 46 11.75 -0.98 -11.67
C ALA A 46 10.70 -2.00 -11.19
N LEU A 47 10.37 -1.99 -9.90
CA LEU A 47 9.33 -2.86 -9.34
C LEU A 47 7.94 -2.51 -9.88
N LEU A 48 7.63 -1.23 -10.03
CA LEU A 48 6.38 -0.79 -10.64
C LEU A 48 6.31 -1.24 -12.11
N LEU A 49 7.37 -1.05 -12.88
CA LEU A 49 7.42 -1.52 -14.27
C LEU A 49 7.23 -3.04 -14.37
N ALA A 50 7.85 -3.81 -13.47
CA ALA A 50 7.67 -5.26 -13.40
C ALA A 50 6.21 -5.63 -13.08
N ALA A 51 5.56 -4.89 -12.16
CA ALA A 51 4.16 -5.11 -11.83
C ALA A 51 3.21 -4.83 -13.02
N LEU A 52 3.58 -3.89 -13.90
CA LEU A 52 2.78 -3.48 -15.05
C LEU A 52 3.12 -4.22 -16.35
N THR A 53 3.91 -5.31 -16.29
CA THR A 53 4.14 -6.17 -17.45
C THR A 53 2.87 -6.91 -17.84
N ARG A 54 2.74 -7.23 -19.12
CA ARG A 54 1.55 -7.93 -19.67
C ARG A 54 1.34 -9.29 -18.98
N GLU A 55 2.40 -10.03 -18.79
CA GLU A 55 2.39 -11.36 -18.19
C GLU A 55 1.90 -11.30 -16.73
N ASN A 56 2.44 -10.37 -15.96
CA ASN A 56 2.04 -10.16 -14.57
C ASN A 56 0.59 -9.71 -14.44
N LEU A 57 0.13 -8.80 -15.31
CA LEU A 57 -1.27 -8.36 -15.34
C LEU A 57 -2.25 -9.48 -15.73
N GLN A 58 -1.86 -10.35 -16.66
CA GLN A 58 -2.68 -11.52 -17.01
C GLN A 58 -2.82 -12.48 -15.82
N GLN A 59 -1.74 -12.74 -15.09
CA GLN A 59 -1.78 -13.55 -13.87
C GLN A 59 -2.63 -12.88 -12.78
N ALA A 60 -2.48 -11.58 -12.60
CA ALA A 60 -3.28 -10.80 -11.65
C ALA A 60 -4.78 -10.89 -11.98
N LEU A 61 -5.15 -10.71 -13.24
CA LEU A 61 -6.55 -10.84 -13.69
C LEU A 61 -7.10 -12.25 -13.44
N LYS A 62 -6.29 -13.29 -13.69
CA LYS A 62 -6.67 -14.69 -13.40
C LYS A 62 -6.96 -14.88 -11.91
N ARG A 63 -6.14 -14.32 -11.01
CA ARG A 63 -6.35 -14.40 -9.55
C ARG A 63 -7.57 -13.59 -9.10
N VAL A 64 -7.76 -12.38 -9.65
CA VAL A 64 -8.95 -11.57 -9.37
C VAL A 64 -10.23 -12.30 -9.79
N ARG A 65 -10.22 -13.00 -10.93
CA ARG A 65 -11.34 -13.84 -11.37
C ARG A 65 -11.59 -15.03 -10.43
N ALA A 66 -10.54 -15.71 -10.01
CA ALA A 66 -10.65 -16.85 -9.10
C ALA A 66 -11.28 -16.46 -7.75
N ASN A 67 -11.02 -15.23 -7.26
CA ASN A 67 -11.58 -14.72 -6.01
C ASN A 67 -13.09 -14.35 -6.10
N LYS A 68 -13.69 -14.32 -7.28
CA LYS A 68 -15.14 -14.08 -7.52
C LYS A 68 -15.72 -12.89 -6.73
N GLY A 69 -14.92 -11.85 -6.48
CA GLY A 69 -15.35 -10.68 -5.72
C GLY A 69 -16.40 -9.85 -6.47
N GLY A 70 -17.36 -9.28 -5.75
CA GLY A 70 -18.41 -8.42 -6.31
C GLY A 70 -17.88 -7.14 -6.96
N ALA A 71 -18.74 -6.44 -7.71
CA ALA A 71 -18.45 -5.15 -8.32
C ALA A 71 -18.16 -4.08 -7.24
N GLY A 72 -17.31 -3.13 -7.57
CA GLY A 72 -17.01 -1.95 -6.74
C GLY A 72 -18.10 -0.89 -6.80
N VAL A 73 -17.70 0.36 -6.55
CA VAL A 73 -18.60 1.52 -6.63
C VAL A 73 -19.05 1.83 -8.06
N ASP A 74 -18.26 1.42 -9.05
CA ASP A 74 -18.52 1.57 -10.48
C ASP A 74 -19.57 0.61 -11.02
N GLY A 75 -19.97 -0.38 -10.22
CA GLY A 75 -20.96 -1.40 -10.61
C GLY A 75 -20.46 -2.40 -11.66
N LEU A 76 -19.21 -2.29 -12.12
CA LEU A 76 -18.67 -3.16 -13.16
C LEU A 76 -18.21 -4.51 -12.59
N ASP A 77 -18.61 -5.58 -13.25
CA ASP A 77 -18.09 -6.91 -12.99
C ASP A 77 -16.69 -7.11 -13.62
N ILE A 78 -16.14 -8.31 -13.44
CA ILE A 78 -14.76 -8.62 -13.88
C ILE A 78 -14.66 -8.64 -15.40
N ASP A 79 -15.68 -9.14 -16.11
CA ASP A 79 -15.63 -9.27 -17.56
C ASP A 79 -15.88 -7.93 -18.25
N GLN A 80 -16.81 -7.14 -17.74
CA GLN A 80 -17.05 -5.77 -18.16
C GLN A 80 -15.78 -4.92 -17.96
N THR A 81 -15.16 -5.01 -16.79
CA THR A 81 -13.89 -4.31 -16.51
C THR A 81 -12.76 -4.76 -17.43
N ALA A 82 -12.62 -6.07 -17.69
CA ALA A 82 -11.62 -6.59 -18.61
C ALA A 82 -11.82 -6.07 -20.04
N GLY A 83 -13.08 -5.90 -20.48
CA GLY A 83 -13.41 -5.24 -21.74
C GLY A 83 -12.99 -3.78 -21.78
N LEU A 84 -13.33 -3.01 -20.76
CA LEU A 84 -12.97 -1.60 -20.60
C LEU A 84 -11.44 -1.39 -20.59
N LEU A 85 -10.71 -2.24 -19.89
CA LEU A 85 -9.26 -2.11 -19.74
C LEU A 85 -8.50 -2.29 -21.06
N ARG A 86 -9.08 -2.91 -22.09
CA ARG A 86 -8.43 -2.99 -23.41
C ARG A 86 -8.16 -1.61 -24.02
N THR A 87 -9.02 -0.64 -23.76
CA THR A 87 -8.90 0.74 -24.27
C THR A 87 -8.38 1.71 -23.21
N ALA A 88 -8.78 1.56 -21.94
CA ALA A 88 -8.42 2.47 -20.86
C ALA A 88 -7.01 2.22 -20.27
N TRP A 89 -6.44 1.03 -20.48
CA TRP A 89 -5.17 0.65 -19.87
C TRP A 89 -3.98 1.58 -20.15
N PRO A 90 -3.77 2.10 -21.38
CA PRO A 90 -2.66 3.01 -21.64
C PRO A 90 -2.70 4.25 -20.75
N VAL A 91 -3.87 4.83 -20.53
CA VAL A 91 -4.06 6.01 -19.68
C VAL A 91 -3.82 5.66 -18.22
N ILE A 92 -4.37 4.55 -17.74
CA ILE A 92 -4.17 4.08 -16.35
C ILE A 92 -2.69 3.80 -16.09
N ARG A 93 -2.00 3.15 -17.03
CA ARG A 93 -0.57 2.86 -16.93
C ARG A 93 0.26 4.14 -16.85
N GLU A 94 -0.05 5.14 -17.66
CA GLU A 94 0.59 6.45 -17.61
C GLU A 94 0.42 7.12 -16.24
N GLN A 95 -0.81 7.11 -15.72
CA GLN A 95 -1.12 7.65 -14.39
C GLN A 95 -0.36 6.92 -13.27
N LEU A 96 -0.23 5.61 -13.36
CA LEU A 96 0.54 4.81 -12.40
C LEU A 96 2.03 5.17 -12.44
N LEU A 97 2.60 5.29 -13.64
CA LEU A 97 4.02 5.62 -13.83
C LEU A 97 4.35 7.05 -13.42
N SER A 98 3.44 8.00 -13.65
CA SER A 98 3.59 9.40 -13.23
C SER A 98 3.22 9.66 -11.78
N GLY A 99 2.69 8.65 -11.04
CA GLY A 99 2.24 8.81 -9.66
C GLY A 99 0.94 9.62 -9.50
N THR A 100 0.22 9.85 -10.58
CA THR A 100 -1.04 10.62 -10.58
C THR A 100 -2.29 9.76 -10.46
N TYR A 101 -2.15 8.42 -10.52
CA TYR A 101 -3.27 7.50 -10.34
C TYR A 101 -3.95 7.71 -8.99
N ARG A 102 -5.27 7.79 -9.00
CA ARG A 102 -6.10 7.87 -7.79
C ARG A 102 -7.06 6.68 -7.78
N PRO A 103 -6.96 5.79 -6.78
CA PRO A 103 -7.90 4.70 -6.61
C PRO A 103 -9.33 5.23 -6.43
N SER A 104 -10.30 4.48 -6.93
CA SER A 104 -11.71 4.80 -6.75
C SER A 104 -12.13 4.60 -5.29
N PRO A 105 -13.17 5.31 -4.80
CA PRO A 105 -13.79 5.01 -3.51
C PRO A 105 -14.24 3.54 -3.45
N VAL A 106 -14.19 2.95 -2.26
CA VAL A 106 -14.69 1.60 -2.04
C VAL A 106 -16.22 1.59 -1.88
N ARG A 107 -16.88 0.57 -2.41
CA ARG A 107 -18.29 0.31 -2.13
C ARG A 107 -18.41 -0.31 -0.73
N ARG A 108 -19.12 0.34 0.18
CA ARG A 108 -19.36 -0.17 1.54
C ARG A 108 -20.51 -1.17 1.51
N VAL A 109 -20.31 -2.30 2.18
CA VAL A 109 -21.33 -3.32 2.39
C VAL A 109 -21.26 -3.76 3.84
N THR A 110 -22.41 -3.78 4.49
CA THR A 110 -22.54 -4.28 5.86
C THR A 110 -22.80 -5.77 5.85
N ILE A 111 -22.03 -6.52 6.61
CA ILE A 111 -22.20 -7.98 6.75
C ILE A 111 -22.31 -8.37 8.23
N PRO A 112 -23.16 -9.32 8.60
CA PRO A 112 -23.28 -9.78 9.99
C PRO A 112 -21.98 -10.43 10.45
N LYS A 113 -21.62 -10.23 11.73
CA LYS A 113 -20.50 -10.93 12.35
C LYS A 113 -20.84 -12.41 12.57
N PRO A 114 -19.87 -13.32 12.45
CA PRO A 114 -20.05 -14.70 12.87
C PRO A 114 -20.49 -14.73 14.34
N GLY A 115 -21.57 -15.46 14.67
CA GLY A 115 -22.12 -15.52 16.03
C GLY A 115 -23.28 -14.56 16.31
N GLY A 116 -23.75 -13.78 15.33
CA GLY A 116 -25.01 -13.02 15.44
C GLY A 116 -24.96 -11.71 16.22
N ASN A 117 -23.84 -11.36 16.86
CA ASN A 117 -23.73 -10.14 17.65
C ASN A 117 -23.06 -8.99 16.85
N GLY A 118 -23.91 -8.20 16.15
CA GLY A 118 -23.47 -6.98 15.47
C GLY A 118 -23.09 -7.18 14.01
N GLU A 119 -22.72 -6.08 13.37
CA GLU A 119 -22.37 -6.00 11.96
C GLU A 119 -20.93 -5.51 11.80
N ARG A 120 -20.35 -5.76 10.62
CA ARG A 120 -19.07 -5.21 10.20
C ARG A 120 -19.18 -4.61 8.81
N GLU A 121 -18.55 -3.48 8.60
CA GLU A 121 -18.46 -2.87 7.28
C GLU A 121 -17.32 -3.52 6.47
N LEU A 122 -17.62 -3.83 5.22
CA LEU A 122 -16.67 -4.31 4.23
C LEU A 122 -16.55 -3.27 3.11
N GLY A 123 -15.33 -2.82 2.82
CA GLY A 123 -15.03 -1.99 1.66
C GLY A 123 -14.67 -2.84 0.45
N ILE A 124 -15.42 -2.72 -0.65
CA ILE A 124 -15.18 -3.45 -1.90
C ILE A 124 -14.57 -2.48 -2.91
N PRO A 125 -13.26 -2.58 -3.25
CA PRO A 125 -12.64 -1.79 -4.31
C PRO A 125 -13.18 -2.15 -5.69
N THR A 126 -13.00 -1.27 -6.68
CA THR A 126 -13.29 -1.59 -8.08
C THR A 126 -12.45 -2.76 -8.56
N VAL A 127 -12.88 -3.41 -9.64
CA VAL A 127 -12.10 -4.50 -10.24
C VAL A 127 -10.77 -4.00 -10.77
N THR A 128 -10.71 -2.78 -11.29
CA THR A 128 -9.47 -2.13 -11.74
C THR A 128 -8.48 -1.96 -10.59
N ASP A 129 -8.93 -1.43 -9.45
CA ASP A 129 -8.08 -1.27 -8.26
C ASP A 129 -7.58 -2.60 -7.72
N ARG A 130 -8.45 -3.63 -7.68
CA ARG A 130 -8.06 -5.00 -7.28
C ARG A 130 -7.03 -5.61 -8.22
N LEU A 131 -7.14 -5.36 -9.53
CA LEU A 131 -6.16 -5.81 -10.51
C LEU A 131 -4.79 -5.18 -10.26
N ILE A 132 -4.75 -3.87 -10.05
CA ILE A 132 -3.51 -3.13 -9.74
C ILE A 132 -2.90 -3.63 -8.42
N GLN A 133 -3.70 -3.76 -7.37
CA GLN A 133 -3.25 -4.29 -6.07
C GLN A 133 -2.69 -5.70 -6.21
N GLN A 134 -3.36 -6.58 -6.96
CA GLN A 134 -2.90 -7.94 -7.19
C GLN A 134 -1.61 -7.99 -8.02
N ALA A 135 -1.46 -7.12 -9.01
CA ALA A 135 -0.25 -7.02 -9.82
C ALA A 135 0.96 -6.57 -8.98
N LEU A 136 0.78 -5.59 -8.11
CA LEU A 136 1.79 -5.14 -7.16
C LEU A 136 2.14 -6.24 -6.15
N LEU A 137 1.14 -6.90 -5.58
CA LEU A 137 1.35 -7.99 -4.62
C LEU A 137 2.24 -9.10 -5.19
N GLN A 138 2.04 -9.50 -6.44
CA GLN A 138 2.81 -10.57 -7.08
C GLN A 138 4.31 -10.26 -7.19
N VAL A 139 4.66 -8.99 -7.34
CA VAL A 139 6.05 -8.54 -7.42
C VAL A 139 6.65 -8.29 -6.03
N LEU A 140 5.89 -7.70 -5.13
CA LEU A 140 6.39 -7.32 -3.81
C LEU A 140 6.46 -8.51 -2.84
N GLN A 141 5.51 -9.43 -2.91
CA GLN A 141 5.43 -10.55 -1.96
C GLN A 141 6.69 -11.43 -1.93
N PRO A 142 7.28 -11.86 -3.07
CA PRO A 142 8.50 -12.65 -3.05
C PRO A 142 9.72 -11.91 -2.47
N ILE A 143 9.72 -10.58 -2.55
CA ILE A 143 10.80 -9.72 -2.04
C ILE A 143 10.65 -9.51 -0.54
N LEU A 144 9.43 -9.26 -0.08
CA LEU A 144 9.16 -8.89 1.32
C LEU A 144 8.98 -10.11 2.23
N ASP A 145 8.39 -11.21 1.71
CA ASP A 145 8.06 -12.37 2.53
C ASP A 145 9.28 -12.98 3.27
N PRO A 146 10.48 -13.08 2.68
CA PRO A 146 11.67 -13.57 3.38
C PRO A 146 12.13 -12.68 4.55
N SER A 147 11.76 -11.39 4.54
CA SER A 147 12.13 -10.45 5.61
C SER A 147 11.21 -10.50 6.84
N PHE A 148 10.06 -11.16 6.73
CA PHE A 148 9.13 -11.28 7.84
C PHE A 148 9.62 -12.28 8.89
N SER A 149 9.33 -11.98 10.16
CA SER A 149 9.60 -12.90 11.27
C SER A 149 9.02 -14.30 11.00
N GLU A 150 9.72 -15.33 11.44
CA GLU A 150 9.24 -16.71 11.39
C GLU A 150 7.94 -16.91 12.20
N HIS A 151 7.66 -16.03 13.17
CA HIS A 151 6.43 -16.03 13.97
C HIS A 151 5.27 -15.25 13.33
N SER A 152 5.46 -14.69 12.14
CA SER A 152 4.40 -14.03 11.37
C SER A 152 3.67 -15.06 10.52
N TYR A 153 2.38 -15.25 10.76
CA TYR A 153 1.54 -16.26 10.09
C TYR A 153 0.47 -15.65 9.19
N GLY A 154 0.01 -14.42 9.48
CA GLY A 154 -1.10 -13.79 8.78
C GLY A 154 -0.73 -13.37 7.36
N PHE A 155 -1.60 -13.70 6.39
CA PHE A 155 -1.50 -13.28 4.99
C PHE A 155 -0.20 -13.68 4.26
N ARG A 156 0.48 -14.72 4.74
CA ARG A 156 1.72 -15.24 4.13
C ARG A 156 1.46 -16.53 3.37
N PRO A 157 2.16 -16.74 2.22
CA PRO A 157 2.08 -17.99 1.48
C PRO A 157 2.51 -19.18 2.33
N GLY A 158 1.76 -20.28 2.26
CA GLY A 158 2.10 -21.52 2.96
C GLY A 158 2.00 -21.46 4.48
N ARG A 159 1.44 -20.38 5.05
CA ARG A 159 1.21 -20.24 6.50
C ARG A 159 -0.28 -20.05 6.79
N SER A 160 -0.73 -20.58 7.92
CA SER A 160 -2.13 -20.54 8.32
C SER A 160 -2.32 -20.13 9.78
N ALA A 161 -3.55 -19.73 10.13
CA ALA A 161 -3.89 -19.48 11.52
C ALA A 161 -3.73 -20.74 12.40
N HIS A 162 -3.94 -21.92 11.82
CA HIS A 162 -3.74 -23.21 12.53
C HIS A 162 -2.28 -23.40 12.92
N ASP A 163 -1.34 -23.11 12.02
CA ASP A 163 0.10 -23.19 12.32
C ASP A 163 0.50 -22.22 13.43
N ALA A 164 -0.12 -21.02 13.49
CA ALA A 164 0.09 -20.08 14.58
C ALA A 164 -0.36 -20.63 15.92
N VAL A 165 -1.51 -21.30 15.97
CA VAL A 165 -2.03 -21.93 17.20
C VAL A 165 -1.12 -23.06 17.65
N LEU A 166 -0.69 -23.93 16.73
CA LEU A 166 0.23 -25.04 17.06
C LEU A 166 1.59 -24.53 17.57
N ALA A 167 2.13 -23.47 16.98
CA ALA A 167 3.34 -22.83 17.47
C ALA A 167 3.15 -22.26 18.87
N ALA A 168 2.05 -21.56 19.14
CA ALA A 168 1.74 -21.04 20.48
C ALA A 168 1.63 -22.15 21.52
N GLN A 169 0.96 -23.26 21.21
CA GLN A 169 0.87 -24.44 22.10
C GLN A 169 2.25 -25.02 22.43
N SER A 170 3.14 -25.12 21.41
CA SER A 170 4.49 -25.63 21.63
C SER A 170 5.33 -24.74 22.55
N TYR A 171 5.14 -23.42 22.51
CA TYR A 171 5.81 -22.49 23.43
C TYR A 171 5.32 -22.63 24.87
N VAL A 172 4.01 -22.78 25.07
CA VAL A 172 3.41 -22.99 26.40
C VAL A 172 3.91 -24.30 27.00
N ALA A 173 3.87 -25.39 26.23
CA ALA A 173 4.32 -26.71 26.71
C ALA A 173 5.80 -26.73 27.15
N ARG A 174 6.69 -26.00 26.42
CA ARG A 174 8.13 -25.91 26.78
C ARG A 174 8.39 -25.11 28.06
N ARG A 175 7.48 -24.23 28.47
CA ARG A 175 7.64 -23.41 29.69
C ARG A 175 7.08 -24.08 30.93
N SER A 176 6.29 -25.13 30.80
CA SER A 176 5.60 -25.83 31.86
C SER A 176 6.34 -27.12 32.32
N GLY A 177 7.49 -27.44 31.74
CA GLY A 177 8.40 -28.51 32.14
C GLY A 177 9.75 -27.95 32.58
#